data_1f70bc64fc2477f6aa195f715701523e
#
_entry.id   1f70bc64fc2477f6aa195f715701523e
#
_cell.length_a   1.000
_cell.length_b   1.000
_cell.length_c   1.000
_cell.angle_alpha   90.00
_cell.angle_beta   90.00
_cell.angle_gamma   90.00
#
_symmetry.space_group_name_H-M   'P 1'
#
loop_
_entity.id
_entity.type
_entity.pdbx_description
1 polymer ?
#
loop_
_entity_poly.entity_id
_entity_poly.type
_entity_poly.pdbx_seq_one_letter_code
_entity_poly.pdbx_strand_id
1 'polypeptide(L)'
;MNSQIVPSTSRLDYYWYSSDKEVATISQYGTLFAKDGTGNKSIEIIAVYKYNPSIIYKKSFVIKEETKTEEIVINYEMTISVNSTVSLELDNQVPYNWIQYYTWSTENKNIATISPFGTIKSISRGQTTFTGLYQYNSRISILITIYVIE
;
A
#
# COMPACT_ATOMS: atom_id res chain seq x y z
N MET A 1 1.55 14.99 -17.07
CA MET A 1 0.81 14.37 -18.20
C MET A 1 -0.45 13.74 -17.67
N ASN A 2 -1.60 14.04 -18.26
CA ASN A 2 -2.87 13.43 -17.85
C ASN A 2 -2.89 11.97 -18.32
N SER A 3 -2.69 11.01 -17.40
CA SER A 3 -2.61 9.58 -17.71
C SER A 3 -3.98 8.88 -17.66
N GLN A 4 -5.06 9.65 -17.84
CA GLN A 4 -6.41 9.10 -17.80
C GLN A 4 -6.61 8.07 -18.92
N ILE A 5 -6.99 6.85 -18.55
CA ILE A 5 -7.22 5.73 -19.48
C ILE A 5 -8.70 5.65 -19.87
N VAL A 6 -9.59 5.94 -18.93
CA VAL A 6 -11.05 5.87 -19.12
C VAL A 6 -11.68 7.24 -18.99
N PRO A 7 -12.88 7.48 -19.55
CA PRO A 7 -13.64 8.70 -19.31
C PRO A 7 -13.82 8.96 -17.81
N SER A 8 -14.05 10.22 -17.43
CA SER A 8 -14.10 10.69 -16.03
C SER A 8 -15.26 10.15 -15.17
N THR A 9 -16.01 9.19 -15.65
CA THR A 9 -16.97 8.39 -14.90
C THR A 9 -16.23 7.51 -13.88
N SER A 10 -16.95 6.98 -12.92
CA SER A 10 -16.37 6.23 -11.81
C SER A 10 -15.40 5.14 -12.27
N ARG A 11 -14.15 5.19 -11.79
CA ARG A 11 -13.15 4.14 -12.03
C ARG A 11 -13.59 2.78 -11.50
N LEU A 12 -14.53 2.74 -10.57
CA LEU A 12 -15.17 1.55 -10.03
C LEU A 12 -16.09 0.83 -11.03
N ASP A 13 -16.47 1.49 -12.12
CA ASP A 13 -17.30 0.89 -13.16
C ASP A 13 -16.51 0.02 -14.13
N TYR A 14 -15.22 -0.17 -13.89
CA TYR A 14 -14.33 -0.95 -14.74
C TYR A 14 -13.69 -2.11 -13.98
N TYR A 15 -13.47 -3.23 -14.70
CA TYR A 15 -12.50 -4.24 -14.32
C TYR A 15 -11.16 -3.87 -14.91
N TRP A 16 -10.12 -3.89 -14.08
CA TRP A 16 -8.78 -3.47 -14.45
C TRP A 16 -7.85 -4.66 -14.55
N TYR A 17 -7.04 -4.70 -15.61
CA TYR A 17 -6.07 -5.76 -15.85
C TYR A 17 -4.72 -5.16 -16.25
N SER A 18 -3.65 -5.82 -15.82
CA SER A 18 -2.28 -5.60 -16.33
C SER A 18 -1.90 -6.76 -17.24
N SER A 19 -1.27 -6.47 -18.36
CA SER A 19 -0.75 -7.51 -19.27
C SER A 19 0.38 -8.33 -18.65
N ASP A 20 1.11 -7.75 -17.68
CA ASP A 20 2.17 -8.42 -16.94
C ASP A 20 2.17 -7.97 -15.49
N LYS A 21 1.67 -8.85 -14.61
CA LYS A 21 1.59 -8.61 -13.17
C LYS A 21 2.96 -8.70 -12.48
N GLU A 22 3.96 -9.30 -13.14
CA GLU A 22 5.33 -9.33 -12.62
C GLU A 22 6.06 -8.01 -12.87
N VAL A 23 5.57 -7.19 -13.77
CA VAL A 23 6.10 -5.84 -14.05
C VAL A 23 5.33 -4.78 -13.28
N ALA A 24 4.00 -4.81 -13.36
CA ALA A 24 3.15 -3.89 -12.62
C ALA A 24 1.76 -4.44 -12.39
N THR A 25 1.14 -4.06 -11.28
CA THR A 25 -0.25 -4.39 -10.94
C THR A 25 -1.12 -3.16 -11.00
N ILE A 26 -2.44 -3.37 -11.09
CA ILE A 26 -3.42 -2.28 -11.06
C ILE A 26 -4.53 -2.61 -10.06
N SER A 27 -4.89 -1.64 -9.22
CA SER A 27 -5.96 -1.80 -8.25
C SER A 27 -7.34 -1.70 -8.90
N GLN A 28 -8.38 -2.11 -8.19
CA GLN A 28 -9.78 -1.92 -8.60
C GLN A 28 -10.18 -0.45 -8.80
N TYR A 29 -9.39 0.49 -8.29
CA TYR A 29 -9.59 1.93 -8.42
C TYR A 29 -8.79 2.53 -9.59
N GLY A 30 -8.12 1.70 -10.39
CA GLY A 30 -7.31 2.15 -11.53
C GLY A 30 -5.97 2.78 -11.12
N THR A 31 -5.47 2.47 -9.93
CA THR A 31 -4.13 2.89 -9.49
C THR A 31 -3.11 1.85 -9.92
N LEU A 32 -2.10 2.29 -10.68
CA LEU A 32 -1.02 1.46 -11.20
C LEU A 32 0.15 1.43 -10.22
N PHE A 33 0.67 0.24 -9.96
CA PHE A 33 1.81 0.00 -9.08
C PHE A 33 2.87 -0.77 -9.85
N ALA A 34 3.99 -0.13 -10.15
CA ALA A 34 5.15 -0.80 -10.74
C ALA A 34 5.92 -1.56 -9.66
N LYS A 35 6.43 -2.74 -10.01
CA LYS A 35 7.31 -3.49 -9.13
C LYS A 35 8.75 -3.02 -9.25
N ASP A 36 9.49 -3.11 -8.15
CA ASP A 36 10.92 -2.78 -8.12
C ASP A 36 11.72 -3.62 -9.13
N GLY A 37 12.72 -2.99 -9.74
CA GLY A 37 13.61 -3.65 -10.70
C GLY A 37 12.95 -3.99 -12.05
N THR A 38 11.80 -3.41 -12.34
CA THR A 38 11.08 -3.62 -13.61
C THR A 38 11.22 -2.47 -14.60
N GLY A 39 12.16 -1.55 -14.36
CA GLY A 39 12.43 -0.43 -15.25
C GLY A 39 12.67 -0.83 -16.70
N ASN A 40 12.35 0.07 -17.63
CA ASN A 40 12.45 -0.10 -19.08
C ASN A 40 11.55 -1.20 -19.70
N LYS A 41 10.66 -1.80 -18.92
CA LYS A 41 9.64 -2.74 -19.43
C LYS A 41 8.37 -2.01 -19.83
N SER A 42 7.73 -2.51 -20.89
CA SER A 42 6.43 -2.03 -21.34
C SER A 42 5.34 -2.94 -20.85
N ILE A 43 4.21 -2.33 -20.44
CA ILE A 43 2.98 -3.05 -20.07
C ILE A 43 1.79 -2.41 -20.76
N GLU A 44 0.74 -3.18 -20.97
CA GLU A 44 -0.58 -2.67 -21.37
C GLU A 44 -1.53 -2.77 -20.18
N ILE A 45 -2.22 -1.68 -19.88
CA ILE A 45 -3.31 -1.65 -18.92
C ILE A 45 -4.62 -1.68 -19.68
N ILE A 46 -5.51 -2.56 -19.26
CA ILE A 46 -6.80 -2.83 -19.89
C ILE A 46 -7.90 -2.54 -18.88
N ALA A 47 -8.87 -1.72 -19.28
CA ALA A 47 -10.09 -1.46 -18.51
C ALA A 47 -11.30 -1.96 -19.29
N VAL A 48 -12.07 -2.88 -18.70
CA VAL A 48 -13.30 -3.43 -19.28
C VAL A 48 -14.48 -2.86 -18.54
N TYR A 49 -15.42 -2.22 -19.23
CA TYR A 49 -16.60 -1.63 -18.60
C TYR A 49 -17.54 -2.72 -18.07
N LYS A 50 -17.91 -2.64 -16.81
CA LYS A 50 -18.68 -3.68 -16.10
C LYS A 50 -20.05 -3.94 -16.68
N TYR A 51 -20.72 -2.88 -17.15
CA TYR A 51 -22.10 -2.94 -17.62
C TYR A 51 -22.21 -3.21 -19.13
N ASN A 52 -21.10 -3.12 -19.86
CA ASN A 52 -20.98 -3.52 -21.25
C ASN A 52 -19.54 -3.97 -21.56
N PRO A 53 -19.24 -5.29 -21.47
CA PRO A 53 -17.89 -5.82 -21.68
C PRO A 53 -17.31 -5.63 -23.08
N SER A 54 -18.13 -5.22 -24.07
CA SER A 54 -17.64 -4.86 -25.39
C SER A 54 -16.89 -3.52 -25.40
N ILE A 55 -17.06 -2.70 -24.36
CA ILE A 55 -16.35 -1.43 -24.19
C ILE A 55 -15.05 -1.71 -23.42
N ILE A 56 -13.94 -1.65 -24.15
CA ILE A 56 -12.60 -1.92 -23.66
C ILE A 56 -11.69 -0.74 -23.97
N TYR A 57 -11.00 -0.25 -22.95
CA TYR A 57 -9.95 0.75 -23.10
C TYR A 57 -8.60 0.10 -22.81
N LYS A 58 -7.60 0.45 -23.63
CA LYS A 58 -6.25 -0.06 -23.50
C LYS A 58 -5.26 1.08 -23.56
N LYS A 59 -4.22 1.00 -22.73
CA LYS A 59 -3.12 1.97 -22.76
C LYS A 59 -1.81 1.31 -22.41
N SER A 60 -0.79 1.54 -23.24
CA SER A 60 0.56 1.08 -22.99
C SER A 60 1.31 2.10 -22.14
N PHE A 61 2.13 1.58 -21.23
CA PHE A 61 3.05 2.33 -20.37
C PHE A 61 4.44 1.72 -20.48
N VAL A 62 5.45 2.57 -20.44
CA VAL A 62 6.83 2.16 -20.19
C VAL A 62 7.11 2.47 -18.73
N ILE A 63 7.48 1.45 -17.97
CA ILE A 63 7.92 1.64 -16.59
C ILE A 63 9.32 2.24 -16.66
N LYS A 64 9.47 3.46 -16.16
CA LYS A 64 10.79 4.10 -16.07
C LYS A 64 11.48 3.60 -14.82
N GLU A 65 12.78 3.32 -14.94
CA GLU A 65 13.60 3.08 -13.79
C GLU A 65 13.78 4.39 -13.02
N GLU A 66 13.40 4.40 -11.77
CA GLU A 66 13.69 5.53 -10.90
C GLU A 66 15.15 5.43 -10.49
N THR A 67 15.97 6.36 -10.95
CA THR A 67 17.43 6.39 -10.69
C THR A 67 17.78 6.78 -9.25
N LYS A 68 16.78 7.06 -8.40
CA LYS A 68 16.96 7.43 -7.00
C LYS A 68 16.47 6.33 -6.06
N THR A 69 17.43 5.70 -5.43
CA THR A 69 17.30 4.65 -4.42
C THR A 69 17.09 5.23 -3.00
N GLU A 70 16.27 6.23 -2.83
CA GLU A 70 15.97 6.71 -1.48
C GLU A 70 14.92 5.78 -0.85
N GLU A 71 15.28 5.20 0.29
CA GLU A 71 14.32 4.56 1.18
C GLU A 71 13.46 5.64 1.83
N ILE A 72 12.15 5.47 1.77
CA ILE A 72 11.21 6.32 2.48
C ILE A 72 10.83 5.58 3.77
N VAL A 73 11.36 6.03 4.88
CA VAL A 73 11.03 5.52 6.22
C VAL A 73 10.22 6.58 6.94
N ILE A 74 8.99 6.26 7.29
CA ILE A 74 8.10 7.16 8.03
C ILE A 74 8.00 6.63 9.46
N ASN A 75 8.33 7.48 10.44
CA ASN A 75 8.36 7.10 11.84
C ASN A 75 7.16 7.69 12.59
N TYR A 76 6.49 6.87 13.37
CA TYR A 76 5.44 7.25 14.30
C TYR A 76 5.78 6.75 15.70
N GLU A 77 5.25 7.46 16.69
CA GLU A 77 5.27 7.02 18.09
C GLU A 77 3.84 7.05 18.65
N MET A 78 3.51 6.05 19.43
CA MET A 78 2.19 5.93 20.05
C MET A 78 2.32 5.39 21.48
N THR A 79 1.55 5.96 22.39
CA THR A 79 1.41 5.45 23.76
C THR A 79 0.00 4.92 23.95
N ILE A 80 -0.12 3.70 24.44
CA ILE A 80 -1.40 3.03 24.69
C ILE A 80 -1.38 2.31 26.05
N SER A 81 -2.55 2.18 26.66
CA SER A 81 -2.67 1.42 27.92
C SER A 81 -2.64 -0.09 27.66
N VAL A 82 -2.19 -0.86 28.66
CA VAL A 82 -2.24 -2.32 28.60
C VAL A 82 -3.68 -2.82 28.41
N ASN A 83 -3.87 -3.95 27.72
CA ASN A 83 -5.17 -4.54 27.39
C ASN A 83 -6.09 -3.64 26.51
N SER A 84 -5.51 -2.68 25.80
CA SER A 84 -6.23 -1.81 24.89
C SER A 84 -6.26 -2.37 23.48
N THR A 85 -7.27 -1.95 22.71
CA THR A 85 -7.36 -2.20 21.27
C THR A 85 -7.53 -0.85 20.56
N VAL A 86 -6.65 -0.55 19.61
CA VAL A 86 -6.63 0.72 18.88
C VAL A 86 -6.54 0.41 17.38
N SER A 87 -7.27 1.17 16.57
CA SER A 87 -7.11 1.14 15.11
C SER A 87 -6.05 2.16 14.71
N LEU A 88 -5.09 1.71 13.89
CA LEU A 88 -4.10 2.58 13.31
C LEU A 88 -4.75 3.43 12.20
N GLU A 89 -4.52 4.72 12.26
CA GLU A 89 -4.86 5.66 11.19
C GLU A 89 -3.57 6.28 10.66
N LEU A 90 -3.33 6.15 9.37
CA LEU A 90 -2.20 6.77 8.69
C LEU A 90 -2.65 8.12 8.13
N ASP A 91 -1.88 9.16 8.40
CA ASP A 91 -2.15 10.49 7.89
C ASP A 91 -1.78 10.64 6.40
N ASN A 92 -2.06 11.81 5.83
CA ASN A 92 -1.79 12.11 4.43
C ASN A 92 -0.29 12.30 4.09
N GLN A 93 0.60 12.22 5.07
CA GLN A 93 2.05 12.28 4.86
C GLN A 93 2.61 10.95 4.37
N VAL A 94 1.85 9.87 4.58
CA VAL A 94 2.19 8.54 4.05
C VAL A 94 1.83 8.52 2.57
N PRO A 95 2.77 8.17 1.67
CA PRO A 95 2.53 8.18 0.22
C PRO A 95 1.32 7.35 -0.20
N TYR A 96 0.97 6.33 0.58
CA TYR A 96 -0.18 5.45 0.37
C TYR A 96 -0.78 5.11 1.74
N ASN A 97 -1.73 5.91 2.21
CA ASN A 97 -2.33 5.82 3.54
C ASN A 97 -3.30 4.65 3.74
N TRP A 98 -3.31 3.68 2.85
CA TRP A 98 -4.19 2.52 2.95
C TRP A 98 -3.47 1.37 3.65
N ILE A 99 -3.75 1.20 4.94
CA ILE A 99 -3.15 0.23 5.86
C ILE A 99 -3.08 -1.19 5.26
N GLN A 100 -4.09 -1.59 4.51
CA GLN A 100 -4.18 -2.90 3.85
C GLN A 100 -3.12 -3.15 2.76
N TYR A 101 -2.40 -2.11 2.33
CA TYR A 101 -1.31 -2.25 1.36
C TYR A 101 0.06 -2.43 2.02
N TYR A 102 0.08 -2.51 3.34
CA TYR A 102 1.29 -2.78 4.10
C TYR A 102 1.27 -4.19 4.68
N THR A 103 2.42 -4.84 4.63
CA THR A 103 2.65 -6.07 5.38
C THR A 103 3.22 -5.71 6.74
N TRP A 104 2.47 -5.99 7.78
CA TRP A 104 2.81 -5.63 9.15
C TRP A 104 3.57 -6.73 9.88
N SER A 105 4.58 -6.33 10.64
CA SER A 105 5.31 -7.19 11.57
C SER A 105 5.54 -6.46 12.90
N THR A 106 5.88 -7.21 13.94
CA THR A 106 6.23 -6.66 15.27
C THR A 106 7.48 -7.33 15.81
N GLU A 107 8.31 -6.56 16.49
CA GLU A 107 9.53 -7.07 17.15
C GLU A 107 9.18 -7.95 18.35
N ASN A 108 8.16 -7.58 19.14
CA ASN A 108 7.77 -8.32 20.33
C ASN A 108 6.24 -8.49 20.47
N LYS A 109 5.77 -9.66 20.06
CA LYS A 109 4.34 -10.04 20.13
C LYS A 109 3.80 -10.16 21.55
N ASN A 110 4.66 -10.28 22.57
CA ASN A 110 4.22 -10.36 23.97
C ASN A 110 3.87 -8.98 24.54
N ILE A 111 4.34 -7.90 23.91
CA ILE A 111 4.01 -6.52 24.31
C ILE A 111 2.79 -6.02 23.55
N ALA A 112 2.80 -6.13 22.22
CA ALA A 112 1.68 -5.76 21.38
C ALA A 112 1.69 -6.51 20.06
N THR A 113 0.51 -6.63 19.44
CA THR A 113 0.32 -7.22 18.12
C THR A 113 -0.40 -6.25 17.19
N ILE A 114 -0.21 -6.41 15.88
CA ILE A 114 -0.93 -5.66 14.85
C ILE A 114 -1.52 -6.62 13.83
N SER A 115 -2.76 -6.38 13.43
CA SER A 115 -3.43 -7.14 12.37
C SER A 115 -3.07 -6.59 10.99
N PRO A 116 -3.33 -7.34 9.90
CA PRO A 116 -3.16 -6.83 8.53
C PRO A 116 -4.00 -5.58 8.22
N PHE A 117 -5.04 -5.32 8.99
CA PHE A 117 -5.91 -4.15 8.86
C PHE A 117 -5.59 -3.03 9.85
N GLY A 118 -4.40 -3.09 10.49
CA GLY A 118 -3.95 -2.03 11.40
C GLY A 118 -4.61 -2.04 12.79
N THR A 119 -5.29 -3.11 13.18
CA THR A 119 -5.80 -3.22 14.55
C THR A 119 -4.65 -3.63 15.48
N ILE A 120 -4.31 -2.76 16.41
CA ILE A 120 -3.27 -2.94 17.43
C ILE A 120 -3.93 -3.44 18.71
N LYS A 121 -3.37 -4.50 19.30
CA LYS A 121 -3.74 -5.00 20.63
C LYS A 121 -2.52 -4.99 21.54
N SER A 122 -2.58 -4.22 22.62
CA SER A 122 -1.58 -4.23 23.68
C SER A 122 -1.81 -5.38 24.64
N ILE A 123 -0.74 -6.01 25.10
CA ILE A 123 -0.77 -7.23 25.91
C ILE A 123 -0.10 -6.99 27.27
N SER A 124 1.10 -6.45 27.26
CA SER A 124 1.87 -6.20 28.48
C SER A 124 2.63 -4.88 28.38
N ARG A 125 2.97 -4.33 29.54
CA ARG A 125 3.79 -3.12 29.64
C ARG A 125 5.14 -3.31 28.97
N GLY A 126 5.60 -2.30 28.27
CA GLY A 126 6.91 -2.28 27.60
C GLY A 126 6.89 -1.46 26.32
N GLN A 127 7.92 -1.64 25.54
CA GLN A 127 8.09 -0.99 24.24
C GLN A 127 8.27 -2.05 23.16
N THR A 128 7.66 -1.82 22.01
CA THR A 128 7.87 -2.63 20.79
C THR A 128 7.74 -1.77 19.55
N THR A 129 8.31 -2.22 18.43
CA THR A 129 8.19 -1.55 17.14
C THR A 129 7.36 -2.41 16.19
N PHE A 130 6.43 -1.78 15.50
CA PHE A 130 5.78 -2.35 14.33
C PHE A 130 6.46 -1.84 13.07
N THR A 131 6.68 -2.73 12.11
CA THR A 131 7.18 -2.39 10.79
C THR A 131 6.11 -2.72 9.76
N GLY A 132 5.69 -1.71 9.01
CA GLY A 132 4.83 -1.85 7.84
C GLY A 132 5.66 -1.71 6.56
N LEU A 133 5.76 -2.76 5.76
CA LEU A 133 6.39 -2.70 4.44
C LEU A 133 5.32 -2.55 3.37
N TYR A 134 5.47 -1.54 2.51
CA TYR A 134 4.55 -1.32 1.42
C TYR A 134 4.66 -2.43 0.36
N GLN A 135 3.56 -3.11 0.06
CA GLN A 135 3.54 -4.33 -0.74
C GLN A 135 4.01 -4.15 -2.20
N TYR A 136 3.91 -2.93 -2.72
CA TYR A 136 4.22 -2.63 -4.12
C TYR A 136 5.57 -1.92 -4.30
N ASN A 137 6.21 -1.51 -3.21
CA ASN A 137 7.55 -0.93 -3.20
C ASN A 137 8.20 -1.14 -1.82
N SER A 138 9.10 -2.09 -1.73
CA SER A 138 9.80 -2.46 -0.49
C SER A 138 10.70 -1.36 0.10
N ARG A 139 10.93 -0.28 -0.66
CA ARG A 139 11.67 0.90 -0.18
C ARG A 139 10.82 1.86 0.64
N ILE A 140 9.52 1.63 0.70
CA ILE A 140 8.60 2.42 1.53
C ILE A 140 8.25 1.60 2.75
N SER A 141 8.62 2.11 3.91
CA SER A 141 8.32 1.48 5.19
C SER A 141 7.77 2.48 6.19
N ILE A 142 6.99 1.97 7.11
CA ILE A 142 6.47 2.69 8.26
C ILE A 142 6.99 1.99 9.50
N LEU A 143 7.62 2.73 10.41
CA LEU A 143 8.01 2.27 11.72
C LEU A 143 7.14 2.94 12.77
N ILE A 144 6.50 2.15 13.62
CA ILE A 144 5.66 2.65 14.70
C ILE A 144 6.21 2.14 16.02
N THR A 145 6.77 3.03 16.81
CA THR A 145 7.21 2.72 18.17
C THR A 145 6.01 2.81 19.11
N ILE A 146 5.70 1.71 19.78
CA ILE A 146 4.58 1.60 20.72
C ILE A 146 5.11 1.52 22.13
N TYR A 147 4.64 2.43 22.97
CA TYR A 147 4.86 2.43 24.41
C TYR A 147 3.58 1.96 25.09
N VAL A 148 3.62 0.75 25.69
CA VAL A 148 2.49 0.23 26.45
C VAL A 148 2.71 0.56 27.92
N ILE A 149 1.79 1.36 28.47
CA ILE A 149 1.79 1.83 29.86
C ILE A 149 0.62 1.21 30.65
N GLU A 150 0.58 1.46 31.94
CA GLU A 150 -0.54 1.04 32.80
C GLU A 150 -1.86 1.70 32.37
#